data_664a5dcf5c44c817a63bb6b43233d6b6
#
_entry.id   664a5dcf5c44c817a63bb6b43233d6b6
#
_cell.length_a   1.000
_cell.length_b   1.000
_cell.length_c   1.000
_cell.angle_alpha   90.00
_cell.angle_beta   90.00
_cell.angle_gamma   90.00
#
_symmetry.space_group_name_H-M   'P 1'
#
loop_
_entity.id
_entity.type
_entity.pdbx_description
1 polymer ?
#
loop_
_entity_poly.entity_id
_entity_poly.type
_entity_poly.pdbx_seq_one_letter_code
_entity_poly.pdbx_strand_id
1 'polypeptide(L)'
;MANFLRFLRVVGDATKLDVTNFSYMYLPPYLKVTKTIKVGCPRPGVIVRVGSFLWHMIRTFASLPRSAQAPSVRKGEKLFFAVHRNEHSALQPILESFQNSKLLGVYEVGEKFPLFWAYIYALSFFPLVIFRYFQETPEMRETYRYVLDDYWLAYGYYIYARQLLANKQPSVLVMANDHLMWTRALLQAARNEKVPTIYVQHASVTTNFPPLAFDYALLDGMEAAEKYAICGASSTRVYLVGIPKFDKYQKFINSFDKVNRVGVCVNPLNTPEDLSSLAEVLKQRVSELQIVLRPHPADTRLASWIAFAQGHGWQFSDGRTKTAVEFLSNVDAIIAGESNILLEAALMNVVPLYYDFFGQNMDWYGFQKNGLVTCYYEPDDVVKELLNLSSHKPDIRHRAKRFCATIGTRYDGRSQFIASQLIESIAANHPSAPEEWQKVEEIKELDVYRLVNEAP
;
A
#
# COMPACT_ATOMS: atom_id res chain seq x y z
N MET A 1 -41.08 7.48 7.79
CA MET A 1 -40.76 7.19 9.22
C MET A 1 -39.59 6.22 9.36
N ALA A 2 -39.58 5.05 8.72
CA ALA A 2 -38.50 4.05 8.84
C ALA A 2 -37.09 4.58 8.46
N ASN A 3 -36.95 5.31 7.35
CA ASN A 3 -35.68 5.90 6.92
C ASN A 3 -35.15 6.96 7.90
N PHE A 4 -36.04 7.74 8.51
CA PHE A 4 -35.66 8.75 9.51
C PHE A 4 -35.17 8.10 10.81
N LEU A 5 -35.87 7.09 11.32
CA LEU A 5 -35.46 6.34 12.51
C LEU A 5 -34.13 5.62 12.29
N ARG A 6 -33.92 5.08 11.09
CA ARG A 6 -32.64 4.51 10.72
C ARG A 6 -31.51 5.56 10.72
N PHE A 7 -31.77 6.73 10.13
CA PHE A 7 -30.80 7.83 10.14
C PHE A 7 -30.40 8.23 11.57
N LEU A 8 -31.39 8.40 12.45
CA LEU A 8 -31.11 8.73 13.87
C LEU A 8 -30.27 7.64 14.57
N ARG A 9 -30.53 6.36 14.26
CA ARG A 9 -29.70 5.26 14.78
C ARG A 9 -28.27 5.36 14.27
N VAL A 10 -28.06 5.61 12.97
CA VAL A 10 -26.70 5.77 12.40
C VAL A 10 -25.97 6.94 13.03
N VAL A 11 -26.63 8.08 13.28
CA VAL A 11 -26.05 9.23 13.99
C VAL A 11 -25.70 8.85 15.44
N GLY A 12 -26.59 8.12 16.14
CA GLY A 12 -26.33 7.63 17.49
C GLY A 12 -25.15 6.63 17.55
N ASP A 13 -25.01 5.75 16.55
CA ASP A 13 -23.84 4.88 16.44
C ASP A 13 -22.56 5.69 16.18
N ALA A 14 -22.63 6.73 15.36
CA ALA A 14 -21.50 7.60 15.06
C ALA A 14 -20.95 8.29 16.34
N THR A 15 -21.80 8.72 17.26
CA THR A 15 -21.33 9.34 18.53
C THR A 15 -20.48 8.40 19.39
N LYS A 16 -20.59 7.10 19.20
CA LYS A 16 -19.86 6.05 19.94
C LYS A 16 -18.55 5.61 19.25
N LEU A 17 -18.28 6.11 18.03
CA LEU A 17 -17.08 5.74 17.30
C LEU A 17 -15.81 6.16 18.04
N ASP A 18 -14.87 5.25 18.15
CA ASP A 18 -13.50 5.60 18.47
C ASP A 18 -12.75 5.97 17.18
N VAL A 19 -12.82 7.26 16.83
CA VAL A 19 -12.19 7.79 15.63
C VAL A 19 -10.67 7.91 15.75
N THR A 20 -10.12 7.78 16.96
CA THR A 20 -8.68 7.92 17.20
C THR A 20 -7.88 6.85 16.47
N ASN A 21 -8.44 5.64 16.32
CA ASN A 21 -7.83 4.55 15.58
C ASN A 21 -8.01 4.67 14.04
N PHE A 22 -8.66 5.71 13.53
CA PHE A 22 -8.89 5.82 12.08
C PHE A 22 -7.69 6.39 11.33
N SER A 23 -6.90 7.26 11.94
CA SER A 23 -5.64 7.76 11.36
C SER A 23 -4.44 7.11 12.05
N TYR A 24 -4.25 5.82 11.83
CA TYR A 24 -3.37 4.94 12.59
C TYR A 24 -1.90 5.40 12.61
N MET A 25 -1.39 5.90 11.48
CA MET A 25 0.00 6.38 11.36
C MET A 25 0.30 7.62 12.23
N TYR A 26 -0.72 8.23 12.82
CA TYR A 26 -0.57 9.40 13.70
C TYR A 26 -0.82 9.07 15.17
N LEU A 27 -1.07 7.81 15.51
CA LEU A 27 -1.12 7.36 16.91
C LEU A 27 0.24 7.56 17.59
N PRO A 28 0.30 7.78 18.91
CA PRO A 28 1.54 8.12 19.62
C PRO A 28 2.74 7.22 19.29
N PRO A 29 2.60 5.88 19.22
CA PRO A 29 3.74 5.00 18.88
C PRO A 29 4.33 5.27 17.49
N TYR A 30 3.49 5.66 16.51
CA TYR A 30 3.88 5.83 15.12
C TYR A 30 4.14 7.28 14.71
N LEU A 31 3.59 8.25 15.45
CA LEU A 31 3.75 9.68 15.18
C LEU A 31 5.24 10.09 15.19
N LYS A 32 6.04 9.48 16.05
CA LYS A 32 7.48 9.72 16.11
C LYS A 32 8.17 9.36 14.79
N VAL A 33 7.83 8.20 14.21
CA VAL A 33 8.35 7.75 12.90
C VAL A 33 7.88 8.69 11.80
N THR A 34 6.58 9.02 11.78
CA THR A 34 5.99 9.93 10.79
C THR A 34 6.66 11.31 10.80
N LYS A 35 6.95 11.85 11.97
CA LYS A 35 7.68 13.12 12.13
C LYS A 35 9.12 13.05 11.58
N THR A 36 9.79 11.93 11.75
CA THR A 36 11.16 11.72 11.27
C THR A 36 11.21 11.64 9.75
N ILE A 37 10.29 10.88 9.15
CA ILE A 37 10.23 10.69 7.69
C ILE A 37 9.81 11.97 6.97
N LYS A 38 8.99 12.84 7.60
CA LYS A 38 8.46 14.12 7.08
C LYS A 38 7.68 14.03 5.75
N VAL A 39 7.54 12.86 5.17
CA VAL A 39 6.80 12.65 3.91
C VAL A 39 5.31 12.61 4.22
N GLY A 40 4.56 13.55 3.64
CA GLY A 40 3.10 13.62 3.85
C GLY A 40 2.66 14.06 5.25
N CYS A 41 3.58 14.50 6.11
CA CYS A 41 3.24 14.94 7.45
C CYS A 41 2.50 16.29 7.40
N PRO A 42 1.25 16.39 7.87
CA PRO A 42 0.51 17.64 7.86
C PRO A 42 1.10 18.66 8.86
N ARG A 43 0.83 19.92 8.65
CA ARG A 43 1.24 20.97 9.60
C ARG A 43 0.45 20.81 10.91
N PRO A 44 1.12 20.71 12.07
CA PRO A 44 0.46 20.55 13.35
C PRO A 44 -0.23 21.84 13.83
N GLY A 45 -1.28 21.68 14.61
CA GLY A 45 -1.99 22.77 15.29
C GLY A 45 -3.51 22.67 15.13
N VAL A 46 -4.24 22.74 16.23
CA VAL A 46 -5.71 22.61 16.23
C VAL A 46 -6.35 23.63 15.28
N ILE A 47 -5.96 24.91 15.38
CA ILE A 47 -6.49 25.98 14.52
C ILE A 47 -6.15 25.72 13.04
N VAL A 48 -4.93 25.25 12.77
CA VAL A 48 -4.49 24.90 11.40
C VAL A 48 -5.36 23.77 10.84
N ARG A 49 -5.64 22.73 11.65
CA ARG A 49 -6.48 21.60 11.22
C ARG A 49 -7.94 21.98 11.06
N VAL A 50 -8.49 22.84 11.92
CA VAL A 50 -9.84 23.42 11.71
C VAL A 50 -9.88 24.22 10.40
N GLY A 51 -8.87 25.06 10.15
CA GLY A 51 -8.75 25.79 8.88
C GLY A 51 -8.64 24.86 7.67
N SER A 52 -7.88 23.76 7.78
CA SER A 52 -7.76 22.72 6.75
C SER A 52 -9.13 22.07 6.45
N PHE A 53 -9.87 21.66 7.48
CA PHE A 53 -11.22 21.11 7.32
C PHE A 53 -12.14 22.08 6.55
N LEU A 54 -12.22 23.35 7.00
CA LEU A 54 -13.07 24.35 6.36
C LEU A 54 -12.65 24.63 4.91
N TRP A 55 -11.35 24.68 4.64
CA TRP A 55 -10.83 24.88 3.29
C TRP A 55 -11.22 23.73 2.35
N HIS A 56 -11.01 22.48 2.78
CA HIS A 56 -11.39 21.30 1.98
C HIS A 56 -12.91 21.21 1.81
N MET A 57 -13.68 21.59 2.83
CA MET A 57 -15.14 21.68 2.73
C MET A 57 -15.57 22.71 1.67
N ILE A 58 -15.01 23.91 1.67
CA ILE A 58 -15.31 24.97 0.69
C ILE A 58 -14.96 24.49 -0.72
N ARG A 59 -13.79 23.90 -0.91
CA ARG A 59 -13.40 23.32 -2.21
C ARG A 59 -14.36 22.23 -2.69
N THR A 60 -14.82 21.38 -1.77
CA THR A 60 -15.80 20.33 -2.08
C THR A 60 -17.14 20.95 -2.50
N PHE A 61 -17.58 22.02 -1.82
CA PHE A 61 -18.80 22.73 -2.17
C PHE A 61 -18.69 23.48 -3.51
N ALA A 62 -17.54 24.06 -3.80
CA ALA A 62 -17.28 24.69 -5.09
C ALA A 62 -17.31 23.70 -6.27
N SER A 63 -17.13 22.40 -6.03
CA SER A 63 -17.19 21.35 -7.06
C SER A 63 -18.58 20.69 -7.23
N LEU A 64 -19.66 21.29 -6.67
CA LEU A 64 -21.04 20.86 -6.93
C LEU A 64 -21.38 20.97 -8.43
N PRO A 65 -22.16 20.03 -9.03
CA PRO A 65 -22.86 18.93 -8.40
C PRO A 65 -22.05 17.63 -8.22
N ARG A 66 -20.81 17.55 -8.76
CA ARG A 66 -20.02 16.29 -8.79
C ARG A 66 -19.77 15.70 -7.39
N SER A 67 -19.48 16.56 -6.41
CA SER A 67 -19.17 16.12 -5.03
C SER A 67 -20.40 15.68 -4.23
N ALA A 68 -21.62 15.90 -4.73
CA ALA A 68 -22.86 15.49 -4.10
C ALA A 68 -23.57 14.33 -4.81
N GLN A 69 -23.13 13.97 -6.02
CA GLN A 69 -23.74 12.91 -6.80
C GLN A 69 -23.58 11.55 -6.11
N ALA A 70 -24.70 10.83 -5.94
CA ALA A 70 -24.66 9.47 -5.40
C ALA A 70 -23.96 8.52 -6.37
N PRO A 71 -23.08 7.62 -5.90
CA PRO A 71 -22.40 6.67 -6.75
C PRO A 71 -23.35 5.72 -7.45
N SER A 72 -22.98 5.33 -8.66
CA SER A 72 -23.77 4.44 -9.52
C SER A 72 -23.68 2.95 -9.13
N VAL A 73 -23.36 2.64 -7.87
CA VAL A 73 -23.29 1.27 -7.34
C VAL A 73 -24.65 0.58 -7.41
N ARG A 74 -24.69 -0.65 -7.92
CA ARG A 74 -25.89 -1.48 -7.99
C ARG A 74 -25.95 -2.46 -6.83
N LYS A 75 -27.15 -2.94 -6.52
CA LYS A 75 -27.36 -3.99 -5.51
C LYS A 75 -26.64 -5.29 -5.92
N GLY A 76 -25.91 -5.91 -4.98
CA GLY A 76 -25.18 -7.15 -5.23
C GLY A 76 -23.88 -6.98 -6.02
N GLU A 77 -23.51 -5.76 -6.42
CA GLU A 77 -22.27 -5.46 -7.11
C GLU A 77 -21.07 -5.60 -6.15
N LYS A 78 -19.91 -6.04 -6.65
CA LYS A 78 -18.66 -6.06 -5.89
C LYS A 78 -18.12 -4.64 -5.82
N LEU A 79 -18.00 -4.10 -4.60
CA LEU A 79 -17.55 -2.73 -4.38
C LEU A 79 -16.06 -2.72 -4.06
N PHE A 80 -15.26 -2.07 -4.91
CA PHE A 80 -13.85 -1.79 -4.68
C PHE A 80 -13.68 -0.34 -4.23
N PHE A 81 -12.72 -0.11 -3.33
CA PHE A 81 -12.43 1.22 -2.85
C PHE A 81 -10.91 1.47 -2.78
N ALA A 82 -10.48 2.59 -3.36
CA ALA A 82 -9.08 3.04 -3.34
C ALA A 82 -8.98 4.53 -3.02
N VAL A 83 -7.97 4.90 -2.21
CA VAL A 83 -7.67 6.30 -1.89
C VAL A 83 -6.60 6.84 -2.85
N HIS A 84 -5.56 6.06 -3.09
CA HIS A 84 -4.38 6.45 -3.86
C HIS A 84 -4.13 5.53 -5.06
N ARG A 85 -3.30 5.99 -6.01
CA ARG A 85 -2.95 5.24 -7.23
C ARG A 85 -2.29 3.89 -6.94
N ASN A 86 -1.50 3.77 -5.88
CA ASN A 86 -0.85 2.50 -5.53
C ASN A 86 -1.87 1.43 -5.13
N GLU A 87 -2.89 1.81 -4.36
CA GLU A 87 -4.01 0.94 -3.99
C GLU A 87 -4.80 0.52 -5.24
N HIS A 88 -5.10 1.48 -6.11
CA HIS A 88 -5.75 1.19 -7.40
C HIS A 88 -4.93 0.21 -8.24
N SER A 89 -3.61 0.43 -8.34
CA SER A 89 -2.72 -0.47 -9.11
C SER A 89 -2.73 -1.91 -8.58
N ALA A 90 -2.89 -2.10 -7.26
CA ALA A 90 -3.02 -3.43 -6.67
C ALA A 90 -4.40 -4.07 -6.94
N LEU A 91 -5.46 -3.26 -6.91
CA LEU A 91 -6.83 -3.74 -7.11
C LEU A 91 -7.22 -3.91 -8.58
N GLN A 92 -6.63 -3.14 -9.50
CA GLN A 92 -7.00 -3.09 -10.90
C GLN A 92 -7.02 -4.46 -11.60
N PRO A 93 -6.00 -5.34 -11.49
CA PRO A 93 -6.01 -6.64 -12.13
C PRO A 93 -7.19 -7.50 -11.67
N ILE A 94 -7.50 -7.43 -10.38
CA ILE A 94 -8.60 -8.18 -9.78
C ILE A 94 -9.95 -7.58 -10.22
N LEU A 95 -10.08 -6.26 -10.20
CA LEU A 95 -11.27 -5.53 -10.64
C LEU A 95 -11.66 -5.87 -12.09
N GLU A 96 -10.67 -5.94 -12.98
CA GLU A 96 -10.84 -6.27 -14.41
C GLU A 96 -11.35 -7.70 -14.65
N SER A 97 -11.24 -8.59 -13.65
CA SER A 97 -11.79 -9.95 -13.73
C SER A 97 -13.32 -10.01 -13.59
N PHE A 98 -13.95 -8.91 -13.16
CA PHE A 98 -15.39 -8.90 -12.84
C PHE A 98 -16.17 -7.94 -13.73
N GLN A 99 -17.25 -8.44 -14.37
CA GLN A 99 -18.20 -7.60 -15.10
C GLN A 99 -19.13 -6.83 -14.16
N ASN A 100 -19.42 -7.38 -12.97
CA ASN A 100 -20.32 -6.79 -11.97
C ASN A 100 -19.52 -6.25 -10.80
N SER A 101 -18.74 -5.21 -11.06
CA SER A 101 -17.90 -4.55 -10.06
C SER A 101 -17.88 -3.05 -10.26
N LYS A 102 -17.63 -2.32 -9.16
CA LYS A 102 -17.55 -0.87 -9.15
C LYS A 102 -16.38 -0.40 -8.31
N LEU A 103 -15.59 0.54 -8.82
CA LEU A 103 -14.53 1.20 -8.07
C LEU A 103 -14.99 2.58 -7.61
N LEU A 104 -14.93 2.81 -6.30
CA LEU A 104 -15.05 4.12 -5.68
C LEU A 104 -13.68 4.63 -5.23
N GLY A 105 -13.49 5.94 -5.28
CA GLY A 105 -12.26 6.57 -4.84
C GLY A 105 -12.46 7.93 -4.20
N VAL A 106 -11.43 8.40 -3.50
CA VAL A 106 -11.43 9.73 -2.85
C VAL A 106 -10.82 10.78 -3.77
N TYR A 107 -9.66 10.50 -4.37
CA TYR A 107 -8.91 11.49 -5.14
C TYR A 107 -9.03 11.29 -6.65
N GLU A 108 -8.10 10.56 -7.27
CA GLU A 108 -7.95 10.53 -8.73
C GLU A 108 -8.49 9.25 -9.40
N VAL A 109 -8.82 8.24 -8.62
CA VAL A 109 -9.21 6.92 -9.13
C VAL A 109 -10.67 6.61 -8.89
N GLY A 110 -11.30 5.90 -9.81
CA GLY A 110 -12.68 5.43 -9.69
C GLY A 110 -13.76 6.52 -9.74
N GLU A 111 -14.98 6.12 -9.46
CA GLU A 111 -16.08 7.04 -9.25
C GLU A 111 -15.93 7.72 -7.90
N LYS A 112 -16.20 9.02 -7.84
CA LYS A 112 -15.93 9.80 -6.63
C LYS A 112 -16.88 9.44 -5.49
N PHE A 113 -16.29 9.21 -4.31
CA PHE A 113 -17.08 9.18 -3.08
C PHE A 113 -17.65 10.57 -2.80
N PRO A 114 -18.96 10.72 -2.48
CA PRO A 114 -19.62 12.02 -2.38
C PRO A 114 -19.26 12.74 -1.07
N LEU A 115 -18.12 13.39 -1.03
CA LEU A 115 -17.59 14.08 0.14
C LEU A 115 -18.45 15.26 0.62
N PHE A 116 -19.26 15.87 -0.27
CA PHE A 116 -20.18 16.93 0.12
C PHE A 116 -21.05 16.53 1.32
N TRP A 117 -21.70 15.37 1.22
CA TRP A 117 -22.56 14.88 2.30
C TRP A 117 -21.77 14.51 3.55
N ALA A 118 -20.55 13.96 3.38
CA ALA A 118 -19.68 13.67 4.51
C ALA A 118 -19.33 14.95 5.29
N TYR A 119 -19.01 16.05 4.61
CA TYR A 119 -18.76 17.33 5.26
C TYR A 119 -20.01 17.90 5.96
N ILE A 120 -21.18 17.84 5.31
CA ILE A 120 -22.45 18.32 5.91
C ILE A 120 -22.74 17.56 7.21
N TYR A 121 -22.65 16.23 7.19
CA TYR A 121 -22.88 15.44 8.42
C TYR A 121 -21.82 15.69 9.48
N ALA A 122 -20.56 15.85 9.09
CA ALA A 122 -19.47 16.10 10.03
C ALA A 122 -19.65 17.40 10.83
N LEU A 123 -20.25 18.45 10.25
CA LEU A 123 -20.41 19.74 10.92
C LEU A 123 -21.08 19.61 12.29
N SER A 124 -22.08 18.76 12.44
CA SER A 124 -22.80 18.54 13.71
C SER A 124 -21.94 17.87 14.79
N PHE A 125 -20.80 17.27 14.45
CA PHE A 125 -19.91 16.57 15.36
C PHE A 125 -18.75 17.46 15.88
N PHE A 126 -18.62 18.69 15.44
CA PHE A 126 -17.56 19.58 15.92
C PHE A 126 -17.50 19.70 17.45
N PRO A 127 -18.64 19.94 18.16
CA PRO A 127 -18.61 19.99 19.63
C PRO A 127 -18.10 18.70 20.27
N LEU A 128 -18.46 17.54 19.71
CA LEU A 128 -18.00 16.24 20.21
C LEU A 128 -16.50 16.05 19.99
N VAL A 129 -15.96 16.45 18.84
CA VAL A 129 -14.51 16.36 18.54
C VAL A 129 -13.71 17.22 19.51
N ILE A 130 -14.18 18.46 19.75
CA ILE A 130 -13.52 19.38 20.71
C ILE A 130 -13.63 18.86 22.15
N PHE A 131 -14.79 18.35 22.54
CA PHE A 131 -14.97 17.74 23.86
C PHE A 131 -14.01 16.56 24.07
N ARG A 132 -13.90 15.64 23.10
CA ARG A 132 -12.95 14.51 23.15
C ARG A 132 -11.51 14.99 23.23
N TYR A 133 -11.12 15.98 22.43
CA TYR A 133 -9.77 16.57 22.50
C TYR A 133 -9.37 16.97 23.93
N PHE A 134 -10.30 17.59 24.69
CA PHE A 134 -10.02 17.99 26.07
C PHE A 134 -10.00 16.81 27.05
N GLN A 135 -10.65 15.70 26.74
CA GLN A 135 -10.64 14.50 27.57
C GLN A 135 -9.41 13.61 27.35
N GLU A 136 -8.72 13.77 26.23
CA GLU A 136 -7.59 12.93 25.85
C GLU A 136 -6.33 13.16 26.68
N THR A 137 -5.45 12.13 26.69
CA THR A 137 -4.12 12.26 27.28
C THR A 137 -3.26 13.28 26.53
N PRO A 138 -2.20 13.84 27.13
CA PRO A 138 -1.29 14.75 26.44
C PRO A 138 -0.72 14.17 25.13
N GLU A 139 -0.39 12.87 25.12
CA GLU A 139 0.13 12.16 23.96
C GLU A 139 -0.91 12.11 22.83
N MET A 140 -2.15 11.77 23.15
CA MET A 140 -3.25 11.75 22.17
C MET A 140 -3.62 13.15 21.69
N ARG A 141 -3.55 14.18 22.55
CA ARG A 141 -3.73 15.58 22.09
C ARG A 141 -2.69 15.99 21.06
N GLU A 142 -1.45 15.48 21.18
CA GLU A 142 -0.45 15.69 20.15
C GLU A 142 -0.90 15.08 18.80
N THR A 143 -1.48 13.89 18.79
CA THR A 143 -2.07 13.26 17.60
C THR A 143 -3.17 14.14 16.98
N TYR A 144 -4.10 14.66 17.79
CA TYR A 144 -5.15 15.56 17.31
C TYR A 144 -4.58 16.82 16.63
N ARG A 145 -3.42 17.33 17.07
CA ARG A 145 -2.78 18.49 16.43
C ARG A 145 -2.38 18.24 14.98
N TYR A 146 -2.21 16.97 14.59
CA TYR A 146 -1.87 16.57 13.21
C TYR A 146 -3.10 16.20 12.38
N VAL A 147 -4.12 15.56 12.96
CA VAL A 147 -5.20 14.92 12.22
C VAL A 147 -6.61 15.19 12.76
N LEU A 148 -6.82 16.31 13.46
CA LEU A 148 -8.14 16.70 13.97
C LEU A 148 -9.19 16.80 12.86
N ASP A 149 -8.82 17.31 11.69
CA ASP A 149 -9.68 17.39 10.51
C ASP A 149 -10.10 16.01 10.00
N ASP A 150 -9.20 15.00 10.00
CA ASP A 150 -9.52 13.61 9.68
C ASP A 150 -10.52 13.04 10.70
N TYR A 151 -10.24 13.21 12.00
CA TYR A 151 -11.14 12.74 13.06
C TYR A 151 -12.52 13.40 12.98
N TRP A 152 -12.57 14.69 12.65
CA TRP A 152 -13.83 15.39 12.48
C TRP A 152 -14.60 14.88 11.25
N LEU A 153 -13.93 14.76 10.10
CA LEU A 153 -14.55 14.29 8.88
C LEU A 153 -15.01 12.82 8.98
N ALA A 154 -14.30 12.00 9.77
CA ALA A 154 -14.59 10.56 9.93
C ALA A 154 -16.05 10.31 10.36
N TYR A 155 -16.62 11.15 11.21
CA TYR A 155 -18.02 11.01 11.62
C TYR A 155 -18.99 11.14 10.45
N GLY A 156 -18.86 12.20 9.68
CA GLY A 156 -19.72 12.44 8.53
C GLY A 156 -19.49 11.44 7.41
N TYR A 157 -18.24 11.06 7.18
CA TYR A 157 -17.88 10.04 6.21
C TYR A 157 -18.49 8.68 6.58
N TYR A 158 -18.39 8.26 7.84
CA TYR A 158 -19.02 7.05 8.34
C TYR A 158 -20.54 7.05 8.16
N ILE A 159 -21.22 8.16 8.51
CA ILE A 159 -22.67 8.28 8.37
C ILE A 159 -23.08 8.10 6.90
N TYR A 160 -22.40 8.78 5.99
CA TYR A 160 -22.70 8.63 4.57
C TYR A 160 -22.39 7.22 4.06
N ALA A 161 -21.26 6.64 4.45
CA ALA A 161 -20.86 5.28 4.09
C ALA A 161 -21.93 4.26 4.55
N ARG A 162 -22.42 4.36 5.79
CA ARG A 162 -23.52 3.53 6.31
C ARG A 162 -24.77 3.61 5.45
N GLN A 163 -25.17 4.82 5.06
CA GLN A 163 -26.34 5.01 4.19
C GLN A 163 -26.11 4.42 2.79
N LEU A 164 -24.93 4.65 2.22
CA LEU A 164 -24.55 4.11 0.91
C LEU A 164 -24.63 2.58 0.90
N LEU A 165 -23.93 1.93 1.84
CA LEU A 165 -23.86 0.46 1.92
C LEU A 165 -25.23 -0.17 2.17
N ALA A 166 -26.01 0.43 3.04
CA ALA A 166 -27.36 -0.03 3.33
C ALA A 166 -28.33 0.07 2.15
N ASN A 167 -28.23 1.15 1.37
CA ASN A 167 -29.12 1.38 0.22
C ASN A 167 -28.67 0.57 -1.00
N LYS A 168 -27.35 0.40 -1.16
CA LYS A 168 -26.77 -0.27 -2.34
C LYS A 168 -26.55 -1.76 -2.14
N GLN A 169 -26.37 -2.22 -0.89
CA GLN A 169 -26.19 -3.63 -0.53
C GLN A 169 -25.18 -4.34 -1.44
N PRO A 170 -23.92 -3.88 -1.54
CA PRO A 170 -22.91 -4.59 -2.31
C PRO A 170 -22.71 -5.99 -1.74
N SER A 171 -22.34 -6.95 -2.59
CA SER A 171 -22.07 -8.33 -2.15
C SER A 171 -20.79 -8.45 -1.32
N VAL A 172 -19.83 -7.56 -1.55
CA VAL A 172 -18.55 -7.52 -0.84
C VAL A 172 -17.92 -6.13 -1.00
N LEU A 173 -17.11 -5.72 -0.01
CA LEU A 173 -16.27 -4.52 -0.05
C LEU A 173 -14.80 -4.93 -0.06
N VAL A 174 -14.08 -4.56 -1.12
CA VAL A 174 -12.65 -4.87 -1.32
C VAL A 174 -11.83 -3.59 -1.23
N MET A 175 -10.81 -3.57 -0.37
CA MET A 175 -9.94 -2.42 -0.14
C MET A 175 -8.48 -2.84 -0.08
N ALA A 176 -7.56 -1.92 -0.43
CA ALA A 176 -6.13 -2.20 -0.40
C ALA A 176 -5.36 -1.35 0.63
N ASN A 177 -6.05 -0.77 1.60
CA ASN A 177 -5.44 -0.01 2.69
C ASN A 177 -6.13 -0.34 4.02
N ASP A 178 -5.39 -0.31 5.12
CA ASP A 178 -5.86 -0.70 6.45
C ASP A 178 -5.56 0.35 7.56
N HIS A 179 -4.94 1.48 7.22
CA HIS A 179 -4.44 2.45 8.19
C HIS A 179 -4.85 3.91 7.95
N LEU A 180 -5.60 4.21 6.87
CA LEU A 180 -6.11 5.54 6.58
C LEU A 180 -7.54 5.75 7.13
N MET A 181 -7.87 6.98 7.49
CA MET A 181 -9.21 7.37 7.97
C MET A 181 -10.33 6.90 7.01
N TRP A 182 -10.13 7.10 5.70
CA TRP A 182 -11.09 6.74 4.66
C TRP A 182 -11.47 5.25 4.67
N THR A 183 -10.46 4.40 4.72
CA THR A 183 -10.64 2.94 4.69
C THR A 183 -11.16 2.42 6.02
N ARG A 184 -10.65 2.92 7.15
CA ARG A 184 -11.09 2.47 8.47
C ARG A 184 -12.53 2.87 8.80
N ALA A 185 -12.93 4.09 8.44
CA ALA A 185 -14.33 4.52 8.61
C ALA A 185 -15.29 3.72 7.71
N LEU A 186 -14.88 3.44 6.46
CA LEU A 186 -15.68 2.62 5.53
C LEU A 186 -15.76 1.16 6.00
N LEU A 187 -14.65 0.59 6.51
CA LEU A 187 -14.61 -0.72 7.11
C LEU A 187 -15.57 -0.84 8.30
N GLN A 188 -15.57 0.16 9.20
CA GLN A 188 -16.49 0.18 10.34
C GLN A 188 -17.96 0.30 9.88
N ALA A 189 -18.20 1.07 8.81
CA ALA A 189 -19.54 1.17 8.22
C ALA A 189 -19.99 -0.17 7.61
N ALA A 190 -19.11 -0.87 6.89
CA ALA A 190 -19.39 -2.17 6.28
C ALA A 190 -19.71 -3.24 7.33
N ARG A 191 -18.95 -3.29 8.42
CA ARG A 191 -19.23 -4.20 9.55
C ARG A 191 -20.63 -3.99 10.14
N ASN A 192 -21.01 -2.73 10.35
CA ASN A 192 -22.32 -2.41 10.92
C ASN A 192 -23.47 -2.69 9.95
N GLU A 193 -23.22 -2.69 8.65
CA GLU A 193 -24.21 -3.08 7.62
C GLU A 193 -24.08 -4.55 7.19
N LYS A 194 -23.19 -5.33 7.83
CA LYS A 194 -22.94 -6.75 7.55
C LYS A 194 -22.54 -7.02 6.10
N VAL A 195 -21.80 -6.11 5.49
CA VAL A 195 -21.17 -6.28 4.18
C VAL A 195 -19.83 -6.96 4.38
N PRO A 196 -19.57 -8.14 3.80
CA PRO A 196 -18.26 -8.80 3.90
C PRO A 196 -17.12 -7.90 3.42
N THR A 197 -16.00 -7.92 4.12
CA THR A 197 -14.86 -7.03 3.86
C THR A 197 -13.61 -7.83 3.52
N ILE A 198 -12.91 -7.42 2.46
CA ILE A 198 -11.67 -8.05 2.00
C ILE A 198 -10.57 -6.99 1.92
N TYR A 199 -9.45 -7.27 2.57
CA TYR A 199 -8.19 -6.55 2.38
C TYR A 199 -7.36 -7.21 1.28
N VAL A 200 -6.83 -6.43 0.34
CA VAL A 200 -5.83 -6.86 -0.65
C VAL A 200 -4.54 -6.10 -0.39
N GLN A 201 -3.45 -6.79 -0.20
CA GLN A 201 -2.14 -6.16 0.04
C GLN A 201 -1.71 -5.35 -1.19
N HIS A 202 -1.20 -4.13 -0.99
CA HIS A 202 -0.77 -3.23 -2.08
C HIS A 202 0.72 -2.89 -2.05
N ALA A 203 1.37 -3.11 -0.91
CA ALA A 203 2.80 -2.83 -0.68
C ALA A 203 3.35 -3.74 0.41
N SER A 204 4.67 -3.80 0.57
CA SER A 204 5.30 -4.54 1.66
C SER A 204 4.83 -4.04 3.03
N VAL A 205 4.57 -4.98 3.92
CA VAL A 205 4.07 -4.75 5.28
C VAL A 205 5.23 -4.43 6.21
N THR A 206 4.98 -3.60 7.22
CA THR A 206 5.86 -3.39 8.36
C THR A 206 5.16 -3.77 9.66
N THR A 207 5.92 -4.03 10.73
CA THR A 207 5.37 -4.31 12.06
C THR A 207 4.70 -3.09 12.72
N ASN A 208 4.72 -1.94 12.04
CA ASN A 208 4.06 -0.71 12.46
C ASN A 208 2.64 -0.56 11.89
N PHE A 209 2.11 -1.57 11.20
CA PHE A 209 0.74 -1.54 10.69
C PHE A 209 -0.26 -1.90 11.81
N PRO A 210 -1.54 -1.52 11.67
CA PRO A 210 -2.56 -1.97 12.62
C PRO A 210 -2.80 -3.48 12.51
N PRO A 211 -3.30 -4.14 13.56
CA PRO A 211 -3.88 -5.47 13.44
C PRO A 211 -4.92 -5.52 12.32
N LEU A 212 -4.94 -6.60 11.55
CA LEU A 212 -5.93 -6.80 10.51
C LEU A 212 -7.35 -6.70 11.11
N ALA A 213 -8.21 -5.99 10.41
CA ALA A 213 -9.55 -5.70 10.89
C ALA A 213 -10.65 -6.04 9.88
N PHE A 214 -10.34 -6.76 8.83
CA PHE A 214 -11.25 -7.23 7.79
C PHE A 214 -11.79 -8.63 8.12
N ASP A 215 -12.84 -9.07 7.43
CA ASP A 215 -13.28 -10.46 7.55
C ASP A 215 -12.28 -11.39 6.85
N TYR A 216 -11.73 -10.93 5.73
CA TYR A 216 -10.73 -11.65 4.93
C TYR A 216 -9.56 -10.75 4.54
N ALA A 217 -8.37 -11.34 4.40
CA ALA A 217 -7.19 -10.67 3.84
C ALA A 217 -6.52 -11.54 2.78
N LEU A 218 -6.22 -10.95 1.63
CA LEU A 218 -5.44 -11.54 0.55
C LEU A 218 -4.04 -10.94 0.61
N LEU A 219 -3.09 -11.70 1.13
CA LEU A 219 -1.72 -11.27 1.33
C LEU A 219 -0.79 -11.84 0.26
N ASP A 220 0.29 -11.12 0.00
CA ASP A 220 1.27 -11.46 -1.03
C ASP A 220 2.01 -12.77 -0.71
N GLY A 221 2.42 -12.95 0.55
CA GLY A 221 3.21 -14.10 0.96
C GLY A 221 3.32 -14.27 2.48
N MET A 222 4.08 -15.28 2.89
CA MET A 222 4.26 -15.68 4.29
C MET A 222 4.85 -14.53 5.13
N GLU A 223 5.78 -13.77 4.58
CA GLU A 223 6.43 -12.66 5.26
C GLU A 223 5.43 -11.60 5.74
N ALA A 224 4.44 -11.26 4.90
CA ALA A 224 3.39 -10.32 5.26
C ALA A 224 2.49 -10.89 6.38
N ALA A 225 2.14 -12.18 6.33
CA ALA A 225 1.33 -12.80 7.37
C ALA A 225 2.05 -12.82 8.73
N GLU A 226 3.35 -13.12 8.76
CA GLU A 226 4.15 -13.07 9.98
C GLU A 226 4.23 -11.67 10.59
N LYS A 227 4.37 -10.63 9.75
CA LYS A 227 4.37 -9.25 10.22
C LYS A 227 3.02 -8.84 10.78
N TYR A 228 1.93 -9.19 10.11
CA TYR A 228 0.60 -8.92 10.65
C TYR A 228 0.32 -9.67 11.95
N ALA A 229 0.86 -10.89 12.13
CA ALA A 229 0.80 -11.59 13.40
C ALA A 229 1.50 -10.81 14.53
N ILE A 230 2.63 -10.15 14.24
CA ILE A 230 3.32 -9.25 15.19
C ILE A 230 2.49 -7.98 15.46
N CYS A 231 1.78 -7.46 14.46
CA CYS A 231 0.91 -6.27 14.63
C CYS A 231 -0.23 -6.52 15.63
N GLY A 232 -0.63 -7.76 15.84
CA GLY A 232 -1.60 -8.19 16.84
C GLY A 232 -2.56 -9.26 16.36
N ALA A 233 -3.15 -9.98 17.32
CA ALA A 233 -4.12 -11.03 17.03
C ALA A 233 -5.37 -10.48 16.34
N SER A 234 -5.91 -11.24 15.40
CA SER A 234 -7.10 -10.89 14.63
C SER A 234 -7.93 -12.12 14.28
N SER A 235 -9.24 -11.93 14.15
CA SER A 235 -10.17 -12.92 13.60
C SER A 235 -10.23 -12.93 12.08
N THR A 236 -9.42 -12.11 11.41
CA THR A 236 -9.33 -12.07 9.94
C THR A 236 -8.83 -13.39 9.38
N ARG A 237 -9.55 -13.95 8.42
CA ARG A 237 -9.08 -15.13 7.68
C ARG A 237 -8.15 -14.69 6.55
N VAL A 238 -6.91 -15.15 6.56
CA VAL A 238 -5.83 -14.74 5.68
C VAL A 238 -5.57 -15.80 4.61
N TYR A 239 -5.50 -15.40 3.34
CA TYR A 239 -5.10 -16.25 2.21
C TYR A 239 -3.87 -15.68 1.54
N LEU A 240 -2.85 -16.53 1.30
CA LEU A 240 -1.61 -16.14 0.63
C LEU A 240 -1.77 -16.34 -0.88
N VAL A 241 -2.06 -15.27 -1.59
CA VAL A 241 -2.47 -15.31 -3.01
C VAL A 241 -1.38 -14.90 -4.00
N GLY A 242 -0.22 -14.44 -3.53
CA GLY A 242 0.79 -13.82 -4.38
C GLY A 242 0.47 -12.37 -4.72
N ILE A 243 1.11 -11.84 -5.78
CA ILE A 243 1.04 -10.41 -6.12
C ILE A 243 0.34 -10.22 -7.48
N PRO A 244 -0.98 -10.00 -7.52
CA PRO A 244 -1.78 -9.94 -8.75
C PRO A 244 -1.26 -8.94 -9.79
N LYS A 245 -0.76 -7.79 -9.36
CA LYS A 245 -0.24 -6.75 -10.27
C LYS A 245 0.97 -7.20 -11.09
N PHE A 246 1.68 -8.26 -10.68
CA PHE A 246 2.84 -8.80 -11.38
C PHE A 246 2.52 -9.89 -12.39
N ASP A 247 1.35 -10.49 -12.38
CA ASP A 247 1.00 -11.61 -13.28
C ASP A 247 1.19 -11.25 -14.77
N LYS A 248 0.76 -10.05 -15.18
CA LYS A 248 0.89 -9.58 -16.56
C LYS A 248 2.34 -9.37 -17.03
N TYR A 249 3.30 -9.38 -16.10
CA TYR A 249 4.71 -9.10 -16.40
C TYR A 249 5.57 -10.37 -16.53
N GLN A 250 4.99 -11.57 -16.42
CA GLN A 250 5.69 -12.83 -16.57
C GLN A 250 6.55 -12.91 -17.86
N LYS A 251 6.05 -12.35 -18.96
CA LYS A 251 6.76 -12.29 -20.25
C LYS A 251 7.97 -11.35 -20.27
N PHE A 252 8.16 -10.55 -19.24
CA PHE A 252 9.27 -9.61 -19.11
C PHE A 252 10.27 -10.03 -18.04
N ILE A 253 10.16 -11.25 -17.50
CA ILE A 253 11.14 -11.81 -16.57
C ILE A 253 12.51 -11.84 -17.27
N ASN A 254 13.50 -11.26 -16.63
CA ASN A 254 14.85 -11.17 -17.17
C ASN A 254 15.49 -12.57 -17.25
N SER A 255 15.86 -12.98 -18.45
CA SER A 255 16.48 -14.27 -18.76
C SER A 255 17.96 -14.17 -19.14
N PHE A 256 18.57 -12.98 -19.08
CA PHE A 256 19.98 -12.80 -19.36
C PHE A 256 20.85 -13.48 -18.29
N ASP A 257 21.97 -14.03 -18.71
CA ASP A 257 22.94 -14.73 -17.86
C ASP A 257 24.08 -13.82 -17.37
N LYS A 258 24.05 -12.53 -17.74
CA LYS A 258 25.03 -11.51 -17.38
C LYS A 258 24.36 -10.18 -17.08
N VAL A 259 25.02 -9.37 -16.26
CA VAL A 259 24.62 -7.99 -16.00
C VAL A 259 25.38 -7.06 -16.92
N ASN A 260 24.66 -6.31 -17.77
CA ASN A 260 25.18 -5.27 -18.64
C ASN A 260 24.60 -3.89 -18.30
N ARG A 261 23.38 -3.85 -17.77
CA ARG A 261 22.68 -2.61 -17.41
C ARG A 261 22.30 -2.62 -15.95
N VAL A 262 22.68 -1.56 -15.24
CA VAL A 262 22.44 -1.41 -13.80
C VAL A 262 21.57 -0.18 -13.54
N GLY A 263 20.45 -0.39 -12.86
CA GLY A 263 19.62 0.70 -12.38
C GLY A 263 20.11 1.21 -11.02
N VAL A 264 20.27 2.52 -10.85
CA VAL A 264 20.49 3.13 -9.54
C VAL A 264 19.19 3.83 -9.14
N CYS A 265 18.54 3.31 -8.10
CA CYS A 265 17.24 3.78 -7.66
C CYS A 265 17.36 4.54 -6.34
N VAL A 266 16.95 5.81 -6.35
CA VAL A 266 17.02 6.69 -5.17
C VAL A 266 15.61 7.05 -4.69
N ASN A 267 15.45 7.15 -3.37
CA ASN A 267 14.20 7.54 -2.73
C ASN A 267 14.23 9.04 -2.33
N PRO A 268 13.12 9.65 -1.91
CA PRO A 268 13.08 11.07 -1.56
C PRO A 268 13.97 11.48 -0.37
N LEU A 269 14.48 10.52 0.40
CA LEU A 269 15.42 10.77 1.52
C LEU A 269 16.86 10.92 1.04
N ASN A 270 17.20 10.31 -0.12
CA ASN A 270 18.54 10.42 -0.70
C ASN A 270 18.74 11.80 -1.32
N THR A 271 20.00 12.28 -1.28
CA THR A 271 20.47 13.47 -2.01
C THR A 271 21.54 13.08 -3.02
N PRO A 272 21.86 13.93 -4.01
CA PRO A 272 23.00 13.69 -4.90
C PRO A 272 24.33 13.47 -4.15
N GLU A 273 24.50 14.16 -3.02
CA GLU A 273 25.69 14.05 -2.16
C GLU A 273 25.82 12.64 -1.57
N ASP A 274 24.71 12.03 -1.12
CA ASP A 274 24.70 10.65 -0.59
C ASP A 274 25.11 9.61 -1.63
N LEU A 275 24.86 9.92 -2.91
CA LEU A 275 25.18 9.04 -4.03
C LEU A 275 26.60 9.24 -4.59
N SER A 276 27.27 10.36 -4.27
CA SER A 276 28.50 10.77 -4.92
C SER A 276 29.65 9.76 -4.79
N SER A 277 29.88 9.22 -3.58
CA SER A 277 30.93 8.22 -3.35
C SER A 277 30.71 6.96 -4.20
N LEU A 278 29.50 6.42 -4.18
CA LEU A 278 29.16 5.25 -5.00
C LEU A 278 29.30 5.56 -6.50
N ALA A 279 28.90 6.74 -6.94
CA ALA A 279 28.94 7.14 -8.36
C ALA A 279 30.37 7.24 -8.88
N GLU A 280 31.29 7.80 -8.09
CA GLU A 280 32.71 7.91 -8.46
C GLU A 280 33.36 6.54 -8.62
N VAL A 281 33.09 5.61 -7.67
CA VAL A 281 33.67 4.26 -7.71
C VAL A 281 33.09 3.46 -8.89
N LEU A 282 31.77 3.56 -9.15
CA LEU A 282 31.13 2.95 -10.31
C LEU A 282 31.73 3.45 -11.63
N LYS A 283 31.92 4.78 -11.77
CA LYS A 283 32.52 5.40 -12.97
C LYS A 283 33.93 4.90 -13.25
N GLN A 284 34.74 4.74 -12.19
CA GLN A 284 36.14 4.34 -12.33
C GLN A 284 36.32 2.85 -12.62
N ARG A 285 35.47 1.98 -12.04
CA ARG A 285 35.75 0.53 -11.98
C ARG A 285 34.82 -0.36 -12.80
N VAL A 286 33.66 0.17 -13.23
CA VAL A 286 32.67 -0.58 -14.02
C VAL A 286 32.18 0.24 -15.22
N SER A 287 33.07 0.96 -15.86
CA SER A 287 32.80 1.83 -17.02
C SER A 287 32.15 1.13 -18.22
N GLU A 288 32.30 -0.19 -18.32
CA GLU A 288 31.64 -1.02 -19.35
C GLU A 288 30.14 -1.19 -19.13
N LEU A 289 29.65 -1.04 -17.87
CA LEU A 289 28.25 -1.20 -17.54
C LEU A 289 27.46 0.07 -17.89
N GLN A 290 26.28 -0.13 -18.47
CA GLN A 290 25.34 0.98 -18.68
C GLN A 290 24.59 1.26 -17.37
N ILE A 291 24.76 2.46 -16.85
CA ILE A 291 24.06 2.86 -15.60
C ILE A 291 22.89 3.77 -15.93
N VAL A 292 21.75 3.51 -15.28
CA VAL A 292 20.51 4.27 -15.44
C VAL A 292 20.06 4.76 -14.06
N LEU A 293 20.08 6.07 -13.85
CA LEU A 293 19.57 6.68 -12.61
C LEU A 293 18.05 6.81 -12.65
N ARG A 294 17.38 6.38 -11.57
CA ARG A 294 15.94 6.48 -11.42
C ARG A 294 15.55 7.03 -10.06
N PRO A 295 15.16 8.30 -9.95
CA PRO A 295 14.56 8.82 -8.73
C PRO A 295 13.13 8.33 -8.54
N HIS A 296 12.70 8.28 -7.28
CA HIS A 296 11.34 7.93 -6.91
C HIS A 296 10.32 8.90 -7.52
N PRO A 297 9.13 8.44 -7.97
CA PRO A 297 8.11 9.31 -8.60
C PRO A 297 7.68 10.53 -7.78
N ALA A 298 7.74 10.42 -6.44
CA ALA A 298 7.40 11.51 -5.52
C ALA A 298 8.56 12.51 -5.28
N ASP A 299 9.74 12.27 -5.85
CA ASP A 299 10.87 13.21 -5.70
C ASP A 299 10.66 14.46 -6.56
N THR A 300 10.70 15.62 -5.92
CA THR A 300 10.51 16.91 -6.60
C THR A 300 11.80 17.51 -7.17
N ARG A 301 12.98 16.93 -6.84
CA ARG A 301 14.31 17.42 -7.22
C ARG A 301 14.80 16.89 -8.57
N LEU A 302 13.90 16.74 -9.55
CA LEU A 302 14.20 16.10 -10.83
C LEU A 302 15.37 16.75 -11.57
N ALA A 303 15.44 18.09 -11.59
CA ALA A 303 16.51 18.81 -12.27
C ALA A 303 17.89 18.47 -11.69
N SER A 304 18.00 18.35 -10.36
CA SER A 304 19.25 17.96 -9.70
C SER A 304 19.66 16.54 -10.06
N TRP A 305 18.71 15.60 -10.13
CA TRP A 305 18.99 14.22 -10.52
C TRP A 305 19.37 14.08 -12.00
N ILE A 306 18.78 14.88 -12.89
CA ILE A 306 19.17 14.92 -14.31
C ILE A 306 20.60 15.43 -14.43
N ALA A 307 20.93 16.55 -13.77
CA ALA A 307 22.28 17.11 -13.79
C ALA A 307 23.32 16.12 -13.22
N PHE A 308 22.97 15.41 -12.14
CA PHE A 308 23.82 14.38 -11.55
C PHE A 308 24.10 13.24 -12.54
N ALA A 309 23.06 12.71 -13.18
CA ALA A 309 23.20 11.64 -14.18
C ALA A 309 24.08 12.08 -15.36
N GLN A 310 23.87 13.29 -15.88
CA GLN A 310 24.67 13.86 -16.98
C GLN A 310 26.14 14.03 -16.60
N GLY A 311 26.44 14.52 -15.39
CA GLY A 311 27.81 14.70 -14.89
C GLY A 311 28.59 13.39 -14.77
N HIS A 312 27.91 12.26 -14.57
CA HIS A 312 28.50 10.93 -14.50
C HIS A 312 28.40 10.12 -15.79
N GLY A 313 27.80 10.67 -16.87
CA GLY A 313 27.58 9.95 -18.12
C GLY A 313 26.52 8.86 -18.04
N TRP A 314 25.61 8.94 -17.06
CA TRP A 314 24.54 7.97 -16.83
C TRP A 314 23.28 8.29 -17.63
N GLN A 315 22.54 7.27 -18.01
CA GLN A 315 21.19 7.44 -18.53
C GLN A 315 20.23 7.85 -17.40
N PHE A 316 19.13 8.50 -17.76
CA PHE A 316 18.11 8.93 -16.81
C PHE A 316 16.75 8.31 -17.11
N SER A 317 16.05 7.82 -16.10
CA SER A 317 14.68 7.28 -16.18
C SER A 317 13.75 8.06 -15.25
N ASP A 318 12.82 8.83 -15.81
CA ASP A 318 11.82 9.55 -15.01
C ASP A 318 10.76 8.58 -14.44
N GLY A 319 10.75 8.41 -13.12
CA GLY A 319 9.79 7.56 -12.41
C GLY A 319 8.32 8.01 -12.53
N ARG A 320 8.05 9.25 -12.97
CA ARG A 320 6.69 9.79 -13.16
C ARG A 320 6.09 9.40 -14.51
N THR A 321 6.93 9.13 -15.52
CA THR A 321 6.53 8.79 -16.89
C THR A 321 6.67 7.31 -17.22
N LYS A 322 7.64 6.61 -16.59
CA LYS A 322 7.85 5.17 -16.74
C LYS A 322 7.50 4.45 -15.44
N THR A 323 6.76 3.37 -15.52
CA THR A 323 6.47 2.49 -14.38
C THR A 323 7.75 1.79 -13.88
N ALA A 324 7.72 1.27 -12.65
CA ALA A 324 8.85 0.49 -12.11
C ALA A 324 9.13 -0.76 -12.97
N VAL A 325 8.08 -1.42 -13.46
CA VAL A 325 8.22 -2.62 -14.27
C VAL A 325 8.82 -2.32 -15.66
N GLU A 326 8.37 -1.25 -16.33
CA GLU A 326 8.99 -0.80 -17.60
C GLU A 326 10.47 -0.46 -17.43
N PHE A 327 10.85 0.07 -16.27
CA PHE A 327 12.24 0.31 -15.96
C PHE A 327 12.99 -1.00 -15.71
N LEU A 328 12.46 -1.87 -14.86
CA LEU A 328 13.08 -3.14 -14.49
C LEU A 328 13.22 -4.10 -15.68
N SER A 329 12.31 -4.06 -16.66
CA SER A 329 12.45 -4.85 -17.90
C SER A 329 13.61 -4.42 -18.80
N ASN A 330 14.28 -3.30 -18.48
CA ASN A 330 15.39 -2.74 -19.23
C ASN A 330 16.72 -2.71 -18.46
N VAL A 331 16.80 -3.37 -17.30
CA VAL A 331 18.02 -3.48 -16.49
C VAL A 331 18.19 -4.92 -16.01
N ASP A 332 19.41 -5.33 -15.68
CA ASP A 332 19.76 -6.69 -15.27
C ASP A 332 20.01 -6.77 -13.76
N ALA A 333 20.41 -5.63 -13.16
CA ALA A 333 20.57 -5.47 -11.72
C ALA A 333 20.12 -4.06 -11.32
N ILE A 334 19.78 -3.88 -10.05
CA ILE A 334 19.55 -2.55 -9.46
C ILE A 334 20.35 -2.38 -8.18
N ILE A 335 20.71 -1.14 -7.90
CA ILE A 335 21.23 -0.68 -6.60
C ILE A 335 20.16 0.23 -6.02
N ALA A 336 19.69 -0.06 -4.80
CA ALA A 336 18.69 0.76 -4.12
C ALA A 336 18.90 0.69 -2.61
N GLY A 337 18.45 1.72 -1.88
CA GLY A 337 18.26 1.65 -0.44
C GLY A 337 16.99 0.86 -0.10
N GLU A 338 16.54 0.99 1.17
CA GLU A 338 15.30 0.33 1.64
C GLU A 338 14.09 0.79 0.82
N SER A 339 13.65 -0.04 -0.10
CA SER A 339 12.58 0.28 -1.05
C SER A 339 11.92 -0.97 -1.64
N ASN A 340 10.62 -0.91 -1.89
CA ASN A 340 9.85 -1.98 -2.54
C ASN A 340 10.38 -2.38 -3.93
N ILE A 341 11.14 -1.50 -4.60
CA ILE A 341 11.71 -1.83 -5.91
C ILE A 341 12.69 -3.01 -5.85
N LEU A 342 13.28 -3.28 -4.68
CA LEU A 342 14.14 -4.46 -4.47
C LEU A 342 13.35 -5.77 -4.62
N LEU A 343 12.15 -5.84 -4.04
CA LEU A 343 11.25 -6.98 -4.23
C LEU A 343 10.76 -7.07 -5.68
N GLU A 344 10.34 -5.94 -6.26
CA GLU A 344 9.88 -5.87 -7.64
C GLU A 344 10.97 -6.34 -8.62
N ALA A 345 12.23 -6.00 -8.36
CA ALA A 345 13.37 -6.49 -9.14
C ALA A 345 13.53 -8.01 -9.01
N ALA A 346 13.52 -8.55 -7.79
CA ALA A 346 13.64 -10.00 -7.59
C ALA A 346 12.52 -10.78 -8.28
N LEU A 347 11.27 -10.28 -8.25
CA LEU A 347 10.13 -10.86 -8.96
C LEU A 347 10.36 -10.95 -10.48
N MET A 348 11.08 -9.97 -11.03
CA MET A 348 11.43 -9.91 -12.45
C MET A 348 12.77 -10.55 -12.79
N ASN A 349 13.40 -11.26 -11.87
CA ASN A 349 14.73 -11.85 -12.01
C ASN A 349 15.82 -10.82 -12.33
N VAL A 350 15.66 -9.59 -11.86
CA VAL A 350 16.65 -8.51 -11.87
C VAL A 350 17.34 -8.49 -10.53
N VAL A 351 18.67 -8.57 -10.49
CA VAL A 351 19.43 -8.72 -9.22
C VAL A 351 19.31 -7.48 -8.36
N PRO A 352 18.71 -7.56 -7.15
CA PRO A 352 18.59 -6.44 -6.26
C PRO A 352 19.83 -6.35 -5.35
N LEU A 353 20.59 -5.27 -5.44
CA LEU A 353 21.70 -4.93 -4.53
C LEU A 353 21.20 -3.85 -3.57
N TYR A 354 21.09 -4.20 -2.29
CA TYR A 354 20.73 -3.21 -1.28
C TYR A 354 21.98 -2.45 -0.85
N TYR A 355 22.02 -1.15 -1.10
CA TYR A 355 23.10 -0.27 -0.63
C TYR A 355 22.59 0.64 0.48
N ASP A 356 23.21 0.56 1.67
CA ASP A 356 22.84 1.37 2.82
C ASP A 356 23.49 2.77 2.74
N PHE A 357 22.81 3.68 2.03
CA PHE A 357 23.27 5.06 1.85
C PHE A 357 23.52 5.84 3.15
N PHE A 358 22.97 5.40 4.27
CA PHE A 358 22.97 6.16 5.53
C PHE A 358 23.72 5.47 6.66
N GLY A 359 24.21 4.26 6.48
CA GLY A 359 24.86 3.47 7.53
C GLY A 359 23.94 3.11 8.71
N GLN A 360 22.63 3.00 8.47
CA GLN A 360 21.61 2.78 9.51
C GLN A 360 21.18 1.33 9.66
N ASN A 361 21.62 0.45 8.77
CA ASN A 361 21.27 -0.97 8.73
C ASN A 361 19.73 -1.20 8.85
N MET A 362 18.97 -0.45 8.07
CA MET A 362 17.51 -0.58 8.05
C MET A 362 17.11 -1.84 7.31
N ASP A 363 16.14 -2.58 7.83
CA ASP A 363 15.50 -3.73 7.17
C ASP A 363 14.02 -3.79 7.56
N TRP A 364 13.32 -2.67 7.35
CA TRP A 364 11.90 -2.55 7.74
C TRP A 364 11.01 -3.55 7.00
N TYR A 365 11.36 -3.84 5.74
CA TYR A 365 10.64 -4.81 4.93
C TYR A 365 11.13 -6.25 5.12
N GLY A 366 12.19 -6.48 5.93
CA GLY A 366 12.74 -7.79 6.18
C GLY A 366 13.39 -8.44 4.96
N PHE A 367 13.82 -7.65 3.99
CA PHE A 367 14.40 -8.15 2.74
C PHE A 367 15.75 -8.82 2.97
N GLN A 368 16.59 -8.23 3.80
CA GLN A 368 17.88 -8.81 4.18
C GLN A 368 17.68 -10.02 5.08
N LYS A 369 16.90 -9.88 6.15
CA LYS A 369 16.60 -10.95 7.12
C LYS A 369 16.07 -12.22 6.45
N ASN A 370 15.24 -12.07 5.42
CA ASN A 370 14.61 -13.18 4.71
C ASN A 370 15.34 -13.58 3.42
N GLY A 371 16.57 -13.11 3.20
CA GLY A 371 17.45 -13.56 2.12
C GLY A 371 17.04 -13.11 0.72
N LEU A 372 16.18 -12.09 0.60
CA LEU A 372 15.84 -11.49 -0.70
C LEU A 372 17.04 -10.73 -1.26
N VAL A 373 17.73 -9.96 -0.42
CA VAL A 373 18.85 -9.09 -0.78
C VAL A 373 20.06 -9.32 0.12
N THR A 374 21.25 -8.96 -0.38
CA THR A 374 22.44 -8.73 0.40
C THR A 374 22.62 -7.21 0.58
N CYS A 375 22.87 -6.75 1.81
CA CYS A 375 23.15 -5.36 2.09
C CYS A 375 24.65 -5.06 1.95
N TYR A 376 24.95 -3.97 1.28
CA TYR A 376 26.31 -3.46 1.06
C TYR A 376 26.43 -2.10 1.75
N TYR A 377 27.56 -1.88 2.41
CA TYR A 377 27.85 -0.63 3.14
C TYR A 377 28.92 0.21 2.44
N GLU A 378 29.81 -0.46 1.70
CA GLU A 378 30.91 0.19 1.00
C GLU A 378 30.71 0.13 -0.51
N PRO A 379 30.99 1.23 -1.25
CA PRO A 379 30.92 1.24 -2.71
C PRO A 379 31.76 0.17 -3.40
N ASP A 380 32.93 -0.15 -2.84
CA ASP A 380 33.83 -1.17 -3.37
C ASP A 380 33.22 -2.57 -3.37
N ASP A 381 32.43 -2.90 -2.35
CA ASP A 381 31.76 -4.20 -2.26
C ASP A 381 30.63 -4.32 -3.31
N VAL A 382 29.91 -3.22 -3.57
CA VAL A 382 28.92 -3.15 -4.66
C VAL A 382 29.59 -3.40 -6.01
N VAL A 383 30.72 -2.74 -6.26
CA VAL A 383 31.48 -2.91 -7.50
C VAL A 383 31.99 -4.34 -7.67
N LYS A 384 32.56 -4.92 -6.62
CA LYS A 384 33.01 -6.31 -6.63
C LYS A 384 31.89 -7.27 -7.00
N GLU A 385 30.71 -7.07 -6.46
CA GLU A 385 29.54 -7.89 -6.80
C GLU A 385 29.10 -7.65 -8.24
N LEU A 386 29.05 -6.41 -8.72
CA LEU A 386 28.71 -6.12 -10.12
C LEU A 386 29.69 -6.76 -11.12
N LEU A 387 30.99 -6.80 -10.80
CA LEU A 387 31.99 -7.48 -11.63
C LEU A 387 31.75 -9.00 -11.66
N ASN A 388 31.37 -9.62 -10.54
CA ASN A 388 30.98 -11.02 -10.51
C ASN A 388 29.74 -11.27 -11.40
N LEU A 389 28.72 -10.45 -11.24
CA LEU A 389 27.45 -10.52 -11.97
C LEU A 389 27.59 -10.24 -13.48
N SER A 390 28.58 -9.42 -13.88
CA SER A 390 28.88 -9.18 -15.30
C SER A 390 29.44 -10.44 -16.00
N SER A 391 30.00 -11.37 -15.24
CA SER A 391 30.47 -12.66 -15.73
C SER A 391 29.38 -13.72 -15.68
N HIS A 392 28.63 -13.77 -14.60
CA HIS A 392 27.54 -14.73 -14.39
C HIS A 392 26.46 -14.17 -13.47
N LYS A 393 25.25 -14.02 -13.99
CA LYS A 393 24.06 -13.59 -13.25
C LYS A 393 23.26 -14.83 -12.83
N PRO A 394 23.04 -15.06 -11.52
CA PRO A 394 22.20 -16.17 -11.06
C PRO A 394 20.72 -15.91 -11.32
N ASP A 395 19.94 -16.99 -11.37
CA ASP A 395 18.49 -16.89 -11.19
C ASP A 395 18.20 -16.62 -9.71
N ILE A 396 17.61 -15.46 -9.43
CA ILE A 396 17.34 -15.02 -8.06
C ILE A 396 15.86 -14.96 -7.72
N ARG A 397 14.99 -15.22 -8.69
CA ARG A 397 13.56 -15.09 -8.52
C ARG A 397 13.01 -15.98 -7.40
N HIS A 398 13.64 -17.14 -7.19
CA HIS A 398 13.29 -18.04 -6.08
C HIS A 398 13.41 -17.39 -4.68
N ARG A 399 14.27 -16.38 -4.52
CA ARG A 399 14.43 -15.64 -3.24
C ARG A 399 13.17 -14.89 -2.85
N ALA A 400 12.30 -14.56 -3.82
CA ALA A 400 11.04 -13.86 -3.56
C ALA A 400 9.88 -14.78 -3.12
N LYS A 401 10.07 -16.12 -3.00
CA LYS A 401 9.02 -17.09 -2.61
C LYS A 401 8.32 -16.72 -1.29
N ARG A 402 9.09 -16.20 -0.33
CA ARG A 402 8.55 -15.83 0.98
C ARG A 402 7.65 -14.59 0.90
N PHE A 403 7.90 -13.72 -0.10
CA PHE A 403 7.20 -12.46 -0.34
C PHE A 403 6.07 -12.59 -1.37
N CYS A 404 6.10 -13.63 -2.21
CA CYS A 404 5.07 -13.91 -3.21
C CYS A 404 4.77 -15.42 -3.24
N ALA A 405 3.63 -15.79 -2.66
CA ALA A 405 3.27 -17.19 -2.40
C ALA A 405 3.13 -18.06 -3.65
N THR A 406 2.92 -17.47 -4.82
CA THR A 406 2.72 -18.20 -6.07
C THR A 406 4.01 -18.59 -6.78
N ILE A 407 5.17 -17.97 -6.45
CA ILE A 407 6.45 -18.26 -7.10
C ILE A 407 6.84 -19.73 -6.93
N GLY A 408 7.17 -20.38 -8.05
CA GLY A 408 7.57 -21.78 -8.10
C GLY A 408 6.43 -22.75 -7.75
N THR A 409 5.18 -22.34 -7.92
CA THR A 409 3.98 -23.18 -7.87
C THR A 409 3.33 -23.21 -9.25
N ARG A 410 2.33 -24.10 -9.45
CA ARG A 410 1.50 -24.10 -10.67
C ARG A 410 0.69 -22.81 -10.90
N TYR A 411 0.67 -21.94 -9.89
CA TYR A 411 -0.03 -20.65 -9.92
C TYR A 411 0.90 -19.46 -10.14
N ASP A 412 2.16 -19.70 -10.47
CA ASP A 412 3.09 -18.63 -10.80
C ASP A 412 2.58 -17.82 -11.99
N GLY A 413 2.43 -16.49 -11.80
CA GLY A 413 1.78 -15.60 -12.77
C GLY A 413 0.25 -15.71 -12.83
N ARG A 414 -0.39 -16.31 -11.81
CA ARG A 414 -1.84 -16.50 -11.72
C ARG A 414 -2.44 -16.01 -10.39
N SER A 415 -1.75 -15.12 -9.71
CA SER A 415 -2.19 -14.53 -8.44
C SER A 415 -3.54 -13.80 -8.58
N GLN A 416 -3.75 -13.08 -9.70
CA GLN A 416 -5.02 -12.44 -10.04
C GLN A 416 -6.17 -13.43 -10.10
N PHE A 417 -5.96 -14.57 -10.76
CA PHE A 417 -6.97 -15.61 -10.90
C PHE A 417 -7.39 -16.15 -9.53
N ILE A 418 -6.43 -16.47 -8.66
CA ILE A 418 -6.69 -16.99 -7.31
C ILE A 418 -7.44 -15.96 -6.47
N ALA A 419 -6.97 -14.71 -6.45
CA ALA A 419 -7.62 -13.63 -5.72
C ALA A 419 -9.06 -13.40 -6.18
N SER A 420 -9.30 -13.45 -7.49
CA SER A 420 -10.64 -13.26 -8.06
C SER A 420 -11.58 -14.41 -7.71
N GLN A 421 -11.12 -15.65 -7.74
CA GLN A 421 -11.94 -16.80 -7.31
C GLN A 421 -12.34 -16.71 -5.85
N LEU A 422 -11.42 -16.34 -4.96
CA LEU A 422 -11.71 -16.15 -3.54
C LEU A 422 -12.75 -15.05 -3.32
N ILE A 423 -12.60 -13.90 -3.98
CA ILE A 423 -13.56 -12.79 -3.88
C ILE A 423 -14.95 -13.21 -4.38
N GLU A 424 -15.01 -13.98 -5.48
CA GLU A 424 -16.29 -14.50 -5.99
C GLU A 424 -16.96 -15.42 -4.98
N SER A 425 -16.22 -16.36 -4.40
CA SER A 425 -16.70 -17.30 -3.38
C SER A 425 -17.22 -16.57 -2.13
N ILE A 426 -16.48 -15.57 -1.64
CA ILE A 426 -16.88 -14.76 -0.49
C ILE A 426 -18.15 -13.94 -0.81
N ALA A 427 -18.20 -13.33 -1.99
CA ALA A 427 -19.36 -12.54 -2.44
C ALA A 427 -20.64 -13.38 -2.60
N ALA A 428 -20.49 -14.67 -2.90
CA ALA A 428 -21.59 -15.63 -3.01
C ALA A 428 -22.03 -16.23 -1.67
N ASN A 429 -21.45 -15.78 -0.52
CA ASN A 429 -21.67 -16.38 0.82
C ASN A 429 -21.34 -17.89 0.90
N HIS A 430 -20.45 -18.36 0.06
CA HIS A 430 -19.93 -19.71 0.08
C HIS A 430 -18.41 -19.69 0.35
N PRO A 431 -17.98 -19.34 1.56
CA PRO A 431 -16.55 -19.29 1.89
C PRO A 431 -15.99 -20.71 2.13
N SER A 432 -16.32 -21.66 1.26
CA SER A 432 -15.56 -22.90 1.20
C SER A 432 -14.19 -22.54 0.63
N ALA A 433 -13.17 -22.65 1.48
CA ALA A 433 -11.81 -22.69 0.95
C ALA A 433 -11.79 -23.81 -0.11
N PRO A 434 -11.35 -23.54 -1.35
CA PRO A 434 -11.12 -24.63 -2.31
C PRO A 434 -10.30 -25.72 -1.65
N GLU A 435 -10.44 -26.98 -2.04
CA GLU A 435 -9.68 -28.12 -1.50
C GLU A 435 -8.14 -27.90 -1.56
N GLU A 436 -7.72 -26.91 -2.31
CA GLU A 436 -6.32 -26.54 -2.53
C GLU A 436 -5.69 -25.67 -1.43
N TRP A 437 -6.44 -25.29 -0.38
CA TRP A 437 -5.93 -24.45 0.70
C TRP A 437 -5.60 -25.27 1.95
N GLN A 438 -4.35 -25.12 2.42
CA GLN A 438 -3.87 -25.72 3.67
C GLN A 438 -3.67 -24.66 4.73
N LYS A 439 -4.14 -24.93 5.94
CA LYS A 439 -3.90 -24.05 7.09
C LYS A 439 -2.40 -24.03 7.45
N VAL A 440 -1.90 -22.87 7.79
CA VAL A 440 -0.54 -22.65 8.30
C VAL A 440 -0.59 -22.66 9.81
N GLU A 441 -0.05 -23.71 10.43
CA GLU A 441 -0.11 -23.93 11.89
C GLU A 441 0.96 -23.14 12.66
N GLU A 442 1.99 -22.64 11.97
CA GLU A 442 3.11 -21.91 12.57
C GLU A 442 2.72 -20.49 13.06
N ILE A 443 1.66 -19.92 12.49
CA ILE A 443 1.13 -18.59 12.86
C ILE A 443 -0.14 -18.79 13.69
N LYS A 444 -0.07 -18.48 14.99
CA LYS A 444 -1.17 -18.70 15.94
C LYS A 444 -2.09 -17.48 16.09
N GLU A 445 -1.58 -16.29 15.83
CA GLU A 445 -2.26 -15.01 15.99
C GLU A 445 -3.27 -14.72 14.88
N LEU A 446 -3.15 -15.45 13.76
CA LEU A 446 -3.97 -15.31 12.55
C LEU A 446 -4.40 -16.66 12.02
N ASP A 447 -5.56 -16.72 11.37
CA ASP A 447 -6.06 -17.89 10.65
C ASP A 447 -5.57 -17.83 9.19
N VAL A 448 -4.36 -18.38 8.94
CA VAL A 448 -3.62 -18.24 7.66
C VAL A 448 -3.75 -19.51 6.82
N TYR A 449 -4.01 -19.34 5.53
CA TYR A 449 -4.10 -20.40 4.52
C TYR A 449 -3.13 -20.16 3.37
N ARG A 450 -2.42 -21.20 2.96
CA ARG A 450 -1.56 -21.21 1.77
C ARG A 450 -2.06 -22.24 0.75
N LEU A 451 -1.70 -22.06 -0.50
CA LEU A 451 -1.96 -23.05 -1.56
C LEU A 451 -1.19 -24.33 -1.28
N VAL A 452 -1.84 -25.49 -1.49
CA VAL A 452 -1.17 -26.79 -1.46
C VAL A 452 -0.23 -26.87 -2.67
N ASN A 453 1.06 -26.99 -2.39
CA ASN A 453 2.06 -27.25 -3.40
C ASN A 453 2.03 -28.75 -3.72
N GLU A 454 1.22 -29.20 -4.67
CA GLU A 454 1.60 -30.37 -5.43
C GLU A 454 2.67 -29.91 -6.41
N ALA A 455 3.90 -30.35 -6.17
CA ALA A 455 4.97 -30.22 -7.17
C ALA A 455 4.49 -30.91 -8.46
N PRO A 456 4.73 -30.32 -9.65
CA PRO A 456 4.44 -30.99 -10.90
C PRO A 456 5.28 -32.28 -11.03
#